data_65ec6e59941899fa60c6d9a403821f2b
#
_entry.id   65ec6e59941899fa60c6d9a403821f2b
#
_cell.length_a   1.000
_cell.length_b   1.000
_cell.length_c   1.000
_cell.angle_alpha   90.00
_cell.angle_beta   90.00
_cell.angle_gamma   90.00
#
_symmetry.space_group_name_H-M   'P 1'
#
loop_
_entity.id
_entity.type
_entity.pdbx_description
1 polymer ?
#
loop_
_entity_poly.entity_id
_entity_poly.type
_entity_poly.pdbx_seq_one_letter_code
_entity_poly.pdbx_strand_id
1 'polypeptide(L)'
;MRTSLVSMVLFTLTMSPAQAADFPLASCSGWNGTLVSRTGTDSSTAVMAGKVTQADFQEYCERDPGCDTIAHGGKLTVEQCVAKYRRSNGKDTFRSTANCSEGTLFFVPPRGKPLHVTFPLPEDSDVSCASGMPPLIEQFKLLCPQTAREFQLMDDE
;
A
#
# COMPACT_ATOMS: atom_id res chain seq x y z
N MET A 1 -49.42 -17.80 40.31
CA MET A 1 -47.97 -17.59 40.20
C MET A 1 -47.54 -17.82 38.73
N ARG A 2 -47.27 -16.74 38.01
CA ARG A 2 -46.79 -16.82 36.62
C ARG A 2 -45.31 -16.41 36.61
N THR A 3 -44.42 -17.36 36.36
CA THR A 3 -42.98 -17.17 36.22
C THR A 3 -42.67 -16.77 34.77
N SER A 4 -42.26 -15.50 34.55
CA SER A 4 -41.75 -15.01 33.28
C SER A 4 -40.26 -15.38 33.16
N LEU A 5 -39.94 -16.21 32.19
CA LEU A 5 -38.56 -16.48 31.76
C LEU A 5 -38.12 -15.35 30.83
N VAL A 6 -37.17 -14.54 31.28
CA VAL A 6 -36.49 -13.54 30.46
C VAL A 6 -35.32 -14.25 29.71
N SER A 7 -35.48 -14.44 28.40
CA SER A 7 -34.40 -14.97 27.52
C SER A 7 -33.40 -13.85 27.23
N MET A 8 -32.21 -13.99 27.79
CA MET A 8 -31.09 -13.07 27.56
C MET A 8 -30.37 -13.53 26.29
N VAL A 9 -30.57 -12.81 25.18
CA VAL A 9 -29.86 -13.05 23.92
C VAL A 9 -28.50 -12.41 24.03
N LEU A 10 -27.45 -13.23 24.14
CA LEU A 10 -26.05 -12.77 24.03
C LEU A 10 -25.74 -12.50 22.56
N PHE A 11 -25.59 -11.23 22.20
CA PHE A 11 -25.00 -10.82 20.93
C PHE A 11 -23.45 -10.97 21.00
N THR A 12 -22.92 -12.01 20.42
CA THR A 12 -21.47 -12.13 20.20
C THR A 12 -21.07 -11.25 19.01
N LEU A 13 -20.48 -10.09 19.28
CA LEU A 13 -19.80 -9.28 18.27
C LEU A 13 -18.56 -10.04 17.77
N THR A 14 -18.66 -10.65 16.61
CA THR A 14 -17.48 -11.17 15.89
C THR A 14 -16.71 -9.98 15.33
N MET A 15 -15.64 -9.56 16.00
CA MET A 15 -14.66 -8.64 15.43
C MET A 15 -13.91 -9.39 14.35
N SER A 16 -14.24 -9.14 13.07
CA SER A 16 -13.38 -9.51 11.96
C SER A 16 -12.05 -8.78 12.11
N PRO A 17 -10.90 -9.47 12.00
CA PRO A 17 -9.61 -8.78 11.97
C PRO A 17 -9.63 -7.81 10.79
N ALA A 18 -9.44 -6.52 11.06
CA ALA A 18 -9.24 -5.53 10.02
C ALA A 18 -7.98 -5.95 9.25
N GLN A 19 -8.14 -6.36 7.98
CA GLN A 19 -7.01 -6.59 7.11
C GLN A 19 -6.25 -5.27 6.99
N ALA A 20 -4.96 -5.31 7.29
CA ALA A 20 -4.09 -4.15 7.11
C ALA A 20 -4.15 -3.76 5.62
N ALA A 21 -4.50 -2.51 5.35
CA ALA A 21 -4.53 -2.01 3.99
C ALA A 21 -3.10 -1.89 3.44
N ASP A 22 -2.97 -2.08 2.13
CA ASP A 22 -1.68 -1.98 1.45
C ASP A 22 -1.24 -0.52 1.28
N PHE A 23 0.06 -0.30 1.40
CA PHE A 23 0.72 0.91 0.94
C PHE A 23 1.38 0.59 -0.41
N PRO A 24 0.90 1.15 -1.54
CA PRO A 24 1.43 0.84 -2.86
C PRO A 24 2.90 1.30 -2.99
N LEU A 25 3.81 0.36 -3.27
CA LEU A 25 5.25 0.63 -3.41
C LEU A 25 5.83 0.16 -4.72
N ALA A 26 5.23 -0.87 -5.30
CA ALA A 26 5.83 -1.54 -6.44
C ALA A 26 4.90 -1.55 -7.65
N SER A 27 5.53 -1.53 -8.81
CA SER A 27 4.87 -1.67 -10.10
C SER A 27 4.77 -3.14 -10.48
N CYS A 28 3.60 -3.58 -10.89
CA CYS A 28 3.32 -4.77 -11.70
C CYS A 28 3.58 -6.17 -11.12
N SER A 29 4.59 -6.42 -10.39
CA SER A 29 4.83 -7.73 -9.74
C SER A 29 5.29 -7.55 -8.31
N GLY A 30 5.23 -6.32 -7.90
CA GLY A 30 5.87 -5.94 -6.68
C GLY A 30 5.01 -6.22 -5.47
N TRP A 31 5.69 -6.11 -4.38
CA TRP A 31 5.12 -6.17 -3.06
C TRP A 31 4.71 -4.77 -2.60
N ASN A 32 3.70 -4.72 -1.77
CA ASN A 32 3.28 -3.50 -1.09
C ASN A 32 3.88 -3.48 0.33
N GLY A 33 3.95 -2.29 0.91
CA GLY A 33 4.13 -2.17 2.36
C GLY A 33 2.78 -2.18 3.06
N THR A 34 2.81 -2.27 4.38
CA THR A 34 1.61 -2.15 5.21
C THR A 34 1.30 -0.69 5.49
N LEU A 35 0.09 -0.25 5.17
CA LEU A 35 -0.41 1.09 5.53
C LEU A 35 -0.57 1.20 7.05
N VAL A 36 0.06 2.20 7.64
CA VAL A 36 0.00 2.47 9.09
C VAL A 36 -1.05 3.54 9.41
N SER A 37 -1.10 4.58 8.59
CA SER A 37 -2.06 5.68 8.80
C SER A 37 -2.38 6.38 7.49
N ARG A 38 -3.61 6.90 7.41
CA ARG A 38 -4.07 7.78 6.35
C ARG A 38 -4.99 8.84 6.94
N THR A 39 -4.73 10.10 6.64
CA THR A 39 -5.49 11.25 7.17
C THR A 39 -5.65 12.32 6.10
N GLY A 40 -6.67 13.16 6.25
CA GLY A 40 -6.89 14.30 5.37
C GLY A 40 -7.27 13.94 3.92
N THR A 41 -7.84 12.76 3.68
CA THR A 41 -8.28 12.33 2.34
C THR A 41 -9.11 13.43 1.67
N ASP A 42 -8.85 13.66 0.37
CA ASP A 42 -9.43 14.72 -0.46
C ASP A 42 -9.15 16.17 0.02
N SER A 43 -8.15 16.36 0.86
CA SER A 43 -7.75 17.70 1.31
C SER A 43 -6.44 18.18 0.66
N SER A 44 -6.11 19.45 0.86
CA SER A 44 -4.81 20.02 0.47
C SER A 44 -3.63 19.52 1.31
N THR A 45 -3.89 18.74 2.36
CA THR A 45 -2.88 18.22 3.29
C THR A 45 -3.09 16.73 3.56
N ALA A 46 -3.53 15.97 2.55
CA ALA A 46 -3.70 14.54 2.65
C ALA A 46 -2.36 13.84 2.90
N VAL A 47 -2.33 12.89 3.83
CA VAL A 47 -1.09 12.19 4.22
C VAL A 47 -1.38 10.70 4.41
N MET A 48 -0.47 9.86 3.93
CA MET A 48 -0.40 8.46 4.34
C MET A 48 1.02 8.05 4.70
N ALA A 49 1.13 7.13 5.65
CA ALA A 49 2.38 6.55 6.08
C ALA A 49 2.27 5.02 6.11
N GLY A 50 3.35 4.37 5.75
CA GLY A 50 3.47 2.92 5.74
C GLY A 50 4.81 2.46 6.27
N LYS A 51 4.90 1.16 6.49
CA LYS A 51 6.13 0.46 6.89
C LYS A 51 6.18 -0.92 6.26
N VAL A 52 7.36 -1.52 6.24
CA VAL A 52 7.50 -2.93 5.90
C VAL A 52 7.33 -3.78 7.15
N THR A 53 6.49 -4.79 7.07
CA THR A 53 6.27 -5.78 8.13
C THR A 53 6.91 -7.12 7.79
N GLN A 54 6.90 -8.05 8.74
CA GLN A 54 7.34 -9.42 8.46
C GLN A 54 6.42 -10.12 7.45
N ALA A 55 5.13 -9.83 7.47
CA ALA A 55 4.18 -10.38 6.51
C ALA A 55 4.49 -9.91 5.08
N ASP A 56 4.84 -8.63 4.90
CA ASP A 56 5.23 -8.08 3.60
C ASP A 56 6.49 -8.78 3.06
N PHE A 57 7.49 -9.08 3.92
CA PHE A 57 8.66 -9.85 3.49
C PHE A 57 8.33 -11.30 3.16
N GLN A 58 7.40 -11.91 3.90
CA GLN A 58 6.94 -13.27 3.62
C GLN A 58 6.29 -13.32 2.23
N GLU A 59 5.34 -12.42 1.96
CA GLU A 59 4.68 -12.32 0.67
C GLU A 59 5.66 -12.05 -0.46
N TYR A 60 6.60 -11.13 -0.27
CA TYR A 60 7.66 -10.86 -1.26
C TYR A 60 8.46 -12.10 -1.60
N CYS A 61 8.92 -12.84 -0.58
CA CYS A 61 9.76 -14.02 -0.77
C CYS A 61 9.00 -15.22 -1.33
N GLU A 62 7.69 -15.32 -1.09
CA GLU A 62 6.82 -16.35 -1.69
C GLU A 62 6.55 -16.08 -3.17
N ARG A 63 6.30 -14.83 -3.54
CA ARG A 63 6.16 -14.40 -4.95
C ARG A 63 7.49 -14.36 -5.68
N ASP A 64 8.55 -14.04 -4.96
CA ASP A 64 9.95 -13.95 -5.37
C ASP A 64 10.20 -13.28 -6.75
N PRO A 65 9.82 -12.04 -6.93
CA PRO A 65 10.06 -11.33 -8.19
C PRO A 65 11.56 -11.14 -8.51
N GLY A 66 12.42 -11.30 -7.50
CA GLY A 66 13.89 -11.23 -7.62
C GLY A 66 14.56 -12.56 -7.97
N CYS A 67 13.82 -13.67 -8.04
CA CYS A 67 14.36 -15.02 -8.26
C CYS A 67 15.45 -15.41 -7.25
N ASP A 68 15.29 -15.00 -5.99
CA ASP A 68 16.24 -15.30 -4.91
C ASP A 68 16.07 -16.71 -4.34
N THR A 69 14.84 -17.26 -4.40
CA THR A 69 14.49 -18.52 -3.74
C THR A 69 14.68 -19.74 -4.65
N ILE A 70 14.87 -20.90 -4.01
CA ILE A 70 15.07 -22.17 -4.72
C ILE A 70 13.88 -22.48 -5.65
N ALA A 71 12.67 -22.17 -5.24
CA ALA A 71 11.47 -22.37 -6.05
C ALA A 71 11.49 -21.60 -7.37
N HIS A 72 12.22 -20.50 -7.44
CA HIS A 72 12.33 -19.61 -8.60
C HIS A 72 13.75 -19.60 -9.21
N GLY A 73 14.55 -20.61 -8.92
CA GLY A 73 15.90 -20.76 -9.51
C GLY A 73 17.03 -20.09 -8.73
N GLY A 74 16.74 -19.51 -7.57
CA GLY A 74 17.72 -18.92 -6.66
C GLY A 74 18.35 -19.94 -5.72
N LYS A 75 18.89 -19.46 -4.61
CA LYS A 75 19.66 -20.28 -3.65
C LYS A 75 19.10 -20.25 -2.22
N LEU A 76 18.10 -19.44 -1.93
CA LEU A 76 17.58 -19.25 -0.58
C LEU A 76 16.30 -20.06 -0.37
N THR A 77 16.06 -20.53 0.84
CA THR A 77 14.71 -20.89 1.25
C THR A 77 13.89 -19.61 1.46
N VAL A 78 12.56 -19.73 1.54
CA VAL A 78 11.69 -18.57 1.85
C VAL A 78 12.10 -17.93 3.17
N GLU A 79 12.37 -18.72 4.21
CA GLU A 79 12.81 -18.22 5.53
C GLU A 79 14.15 -17.47 5.44
N GLN A 80 15.10 -17.97 4.64
CA GLN A 80 16.39 -17.32 4.44
C GLN A 80 16.21 -15.99 3.66
N CYS A 81 15.32 -15.97 2.68
CA CYS A 81 14.95 -14.77 1.94
C CYS A 81 14.34 -13.73 2.90
N VAL A 82 13.35 -14.12 3.71
CA VAL A 82 12.73 -13.24 4.72
C VAL A 82 13.78 -12.69 5.67
N ALA A 83 14.68 -13.54 6.19
CA ALA A 83 15.74 -13.11 7.09
C ALA A 83 16.73 -12.13 6.43
N LYS A 84 17.04 -12.31 5.14
CA LYS A 84 17.85 -11.40 4.33
C LYS A 84 17.21 -10.03 4.25
N TYR A 85 15.97 -9.96 3.77
CA TYR A 85 15.26 -8.70 3.56
C TYR A 85 14.92 -7.98 4.87
N ARG A 86 14.55 -8.72 5.92
CA ARG A 86 14.32 -8.15 7.25
C ARG A 86 15.55 -7.44 7.82
N ARG A 87 16.75 -7.99 7.61
CA ARG A 87 18.00 -7.35 8.06
C ARG A 87 18.30 -6.05 7.32
N SER A 88 18.02 -6.02 6.02
CA SER A 88 18.34 -4.88 5.18
C SER A 88 17.23 -3.81 5.18
N ASN A 89 15.96 -4.19 5.33
CA ASN A 89 14.79 -3.35 5.09
C ASN A 89 13.79 -3.28 6.26
N GLY A 90 14.02 -4.01 7.35
CA GLY A 90 13.05 -4.15 8.46
C GLY A 90 12.74 -2.86 9.24
N LYS A 91 13.43 -1.75 8.93
CA LYS A 91 13.16 -0.42 9.50
C LYS A 91 12.62 0.55 8.46
N ASP A 92 12.35 0.08 7.26
CA ASP A 92 11.91 0.94 6.17
C ASP A 92 10.49 1.46 6.46
N THR A 93 10.34 2.76 6.34
CA THR A 93 9.08 3.49 6.44
C THR A 93 8.93 4.36 5.20
N PHE A 94 7.68 4.61 4.80
CA PHE A 94 7.33 5.41 3.64
C PHE A 94 6.34 6.48 4.03
N ARG A 95 6.33 7.56 3.28
CA ARG A 95 5.35 8.62 3.50
C ARG A 95 4.98 9.26 2.17
N SER A 96 3.67 9.46 1.97
CA SER A 96 3.16 10.28 0.88
C SER A 96 2.32 11.42 1.44
N THR A 97 2.45 12.57 0.83
CA THR A 97 1.59 13.72 1.07
C THR A 97 1.02 14.18 -0.26
N ALA A 98 -0.22 14.62 -0.27
CA ALA A 98 -0.86 15.14 -1.46
C ALA A 98 -1.58 16.45 -1.17
N ASN A 99 -1.56 17.34 -2.15
CA ASN A 99 -2.48 18.45 -2.25
C ASN A 99 -3.53 18.11 -3.32
N CYS A 100 -4.69 17.64 -2.88
CA CYS A 100 -5.72 17.16 -3.81
C CYS A 100 -6.29 18.28 -4.67
N SER A 101 -6.34 19.53 -4.18
CA SER A 101 -6.83 20.66 -4.98
C SER A 101 -5.86 21.09 -6.09
N GLU A 102 -4.57 20.82 -5.94
CA GLU A 102 -3.54 21.10 -6.94
C GLU A 102 -3.15 19.87 -7.76
N GLY A 103 -3.67 18.69 -7.41
CA GLY A 103 -3.33 17.45 -8.07
C GLY A 103 -1.87 17.02 -7.83
N THR A 104 -1.24 17.40 -6.72
CA THR A 104 0.18 17.09 -6.50
C THR A 104 0.38 16.00 -5.47
N LEU A 105 1.37 15.14 -5.71
CA LEU A 105 1.82 14.09 -4.80
C LEU A 105 3.32 14.23 -4.53
N PHE A 106 3.69 14.16 -3.26
CA PHE A 106 5.08 14.07 -2.82
C PHE A 106 5.29 12.78 -2.05
N PHE A 107 6.12 11.89 -2.57
CA PHE A 107 6.45 10.59 -1.99
C PHE A 107 7.87 10.55 -1.47
N VAL A 108 8.03 10.16 -0.22
CA VAL A 108 9.32 9.90 0.43
C VAL A 108 9.49 8.38 0.53
N PRO A 109 10.29 7.77 -0.36
CA PRO A 109 10.61 6.35 -0.30
C PRO A 109 11.52 6.06 0.90
N PRO A 110 11.64 4.79 1.33
CA PRO A 110 12.55 4.42 2.42
C PRO A 110 14.00 4.66 2.06
N ARG A 111 14.31 4.66 0.78
CA ARG A 111 15.65 4.88 0.23
C ARG A 111 15.53 5.63 -1.08
N GLY A 112 16.54 6.41 -1.38
CA GLY A 112 16.58 7.22 -2.60
C GLY A 112 16.10 8.66 -2.38
N LYS A 113 15.80 9.33 -3.48
CA LYS A 113 15.34 10.72 -3.46
C LYS A 113 13.83 10.77 -3.37
N PRO A 114 13.27 11.77 -2.69
CA PRO A 114 11.84 12.05 -2.77
C PRO A 114 11.40 12.27 -4.21
N LEU A 115 10.17 11.85 -4.51
CA LEU A 115 9.53 11.99 -5.82
C LEU A 115 8.41 13.01 -5.70
N HIS A 116 8.26 13.85 -6.72
CA HIS A 116 7.18 14.80 -6.84
C HIS A 116 6.47 14.58 -8.17
N VAL A 117 5.16 14.42 -8.13
CA VAL A 117 4.33 14.17 -9.31
C VAL A 117 3.15 15.13 -9.30
N THR A 118 2.80 15.63 -10.48
CA THR A 118 1.60 16.44 -10.69
C THR A 118 0.65 15.70 -11.61
N PHE A 119 -0.61 15.65 -11.23
CA PHE A 119 -1.72 15.05 -11.98
C PHE A 119 -2.66 16.13 -12.54
N PRO A 120 -3.34 15.91 -13.67
CA PRO A 120 -3.19 14.73 -14.51
C PRO A 120 -1.81 14.66 -15.17
N LEU A 121 -1.35 13.43 -15.42
CA LEU A 121 -0.09 13.23 -16.14
C LEU A 121 -0.23 13.71 -17.59
N PRO A 122 0.85 14.20 -18.23
CA PRO A 122 0.88 14.41 -19.68
C PRO A 122 0.48 13.14 -20.44
N GLU A 123 -0.16 13.29 -21.61
CA GLU A 123 -0.66 12.16 -22.41
C GLU A 123 0.46 11.18 -22.85
N ASP A 124 1.67 11.67 -23.01
CA ASP A 124 2.85 10.90 -23.41
C ASP A 124 3.64 10.33 -22.22
N SER A 125 3.10 10.45 -21.01
CA SER A 125 3.78 9.92 -19.81
C SER A 125 3.91 8.40 -19.85
N ASP A 126 5.10 7.91 -19.54
CA ASP A 126 5.30 6.48 -19.35
C ASP A 126 4.70 6.03 -18.03
N VAL A 127 3.59 5.31 -18.12
CA VAL A 127 2.91 4.68 -16.98
C VAL A 127 3.14 3.17 -16.94
N SER A 128 4.11 2.67 -17.71
CA SER A 128 4.48 1.26 -17.67
C SER A 128 5.06 0.84 -16.31
N CYS A 129 5.14 -0.45 -16.11
CA CYS A 129 5.75 -1.02 -14.91
C CYS A 129 7.18 -0.55 -14.65
N ALA A 130 7.93 -0.30 -15.72
CA ALA A 130 9.34 0.10 -15.64
C ALA A 130 9.52 1.56 -15.21
N SER A 131 8.50 2.40 -15.40
CA SER A 131 8.58 3.83 -15.06
C SER A 131 8.58 4.12 -13.57
N GLY A 132 8.05 3.19 -12.75
CA GLY A 132 7.81 3.42 -11.33
C GLY A 132 6.60 4.33 -11.04
N MET A 133 5.84 4.70 -12.07
CA MET A 133 4.68 5.57 -11.95
C MET A 133 3.43 4.88 -11.35
N PRO A 134 3.12 3.61 -11.67
CA PRO A 134 1.89 2.97 -11.18
C PRO A 134 1.69 3.06 -9.65
N PRO A 135 2.67 2.79 -8.77
CA PRO A 135 2.45 2.94 -7.33
C PRO A 135 2.17 4.39 -6.90
N LEU A 136 2.68 5.39 -7.61
CA LEU A 136 2.41 6.80 -7.30
C LEU A 136 0.97 7.18 -7.69
N ILE A 137 0.47 6.66 -8.81
CA ILE A 137 -0.93 6.79 -9.20
C ILE A 137 -1.84 6.17 -8.14
N GLU A 138 -1.56 4.94 -7.70
CA GLU A 138 -2.34 4.27 -6.67
C GLU A 138 -2.29 5.01 -5.32
N GLN A 139 -1.14 5.56 -4.94
CA GLN A 139 -1.01 6.40 -3.77
C GLN A 139 -1.86 7.67 -3.87
N PHE A 140 -1.89 8.31 -5.05
CA PHE A 140 -2.72 9.47 -5.28
C PHE A 140 -4.22 9.14 -5.24
N LYS A 141 -4.66 8.02 -5.87
CA LYS A 141 -6.04 7.51 -5.78
C LYS A 141 -6.48 7.30 -4.34
N LEU A 142 -5.59 6.77 -3.49
CA LEU A 142 -5.87 6.55 -2.07
C LEU A 142 -5.99 7.84 -1.27
N LEU A 143 -5.18 8.86 -1.58
CA LEU A 143 -5.18 10.14 -0.88
C LEU A 143 -6.25 11.11 -1.38
N CYS A 144 -6.49 11.12 -2.68
CA CYS A 144 -7.34 12.09 -3.37
C CYS A 144 -8.37 11.39 -4.29
N PRO A 145 -9.24 10.50 -3.77
CA PRO A 145 -10.14 9.71 -4.60
C PRO A 145 -11.13 10.54 -5.41
N GLN A 146 -11.56 11.72 -4.96
CA GLN A 146 -12.43 12.60 -5.72
C GLN A 146 -11.69 13.20 -6.92
N THR A 147 -10.54 13.82 -6.68
CA THR A 147 -9.70 14.40 -7.74
C THR A 147 -9.20 13.34 -8.71
N ALA A 148 -8.88 12.14 -8.24
CA ALA A 148 -8.46 11.03 -9.11
C ALA A 148 -9.56 10.62 -10.09
N ARG A 149 -10.83 10.63 -9.68
CA ARG A 149 -11.97 10.42 -10.59
C ARG A 149 -12.12 11.55 -11.61
N GLU A 150 -12.01 12.79 -11.18
CA GLU A 150 -12.05 13.96 -12.08
C GLU A 150 -10.96 13.90 -13.15
N PHE A 151 -9.79 13.37 -12.80
CA PHE A 151 -8.67 13.19 -13.72
C PHE A 151 -8.71 11.87 -14.51
N GLN A 152 -9.78 11.08 -14.35
CA GLN A 152 -9.96 9.77 -15.02
C GLN A 152 -8.80 8.79 -14.74
N LEU A 153 -8.20 8.89 -13.56
CA LEU A 153 -7.16 7.96 -13.10
C LEU A 153 -7.75 6.64 -12.58
N MET A 154 -9.06 6.60 -12.32
CA MET A 154 -9.80 5.41 -11.91
C MET A 154 -10.22 4.65 -13.16
N ASP A 155 -9.91 3.36 -13.24
CA ASP A 155 -10.48 2.51 -14.26
C ASP A 155 -12.00 2.45 -14.06
N ASP A 156 -12.78 2.65 -15.12
CA ASP A 156 -14.23 2.45 -15.08
C ASP A 156 -14.49 0.96 -14.84
N GLU A 157 -14.96 0.61 -13.63
CA GLU A 157 -15.44 -0.74 -13.29
C GLU A 157 -16.78 -1.06 -13.97
#